data_8dd48be4e98592e8aea311929203b1ec
#
_entry.id   8dd48be4e98592e8aea311929203b1ec
#
_cell.length_a   1.000
_cell.length_b   1.000
_cell.length_c   1.000
_cell.angle_alpha   90.00
_cell.angle_beta   90.00
_cell.angle_gamma   90.00
#
_symmetry.space_group_name_H-M   'P 1'
#
loop_
_entity.id
_entity.type
_entity.pdbx_description
1 polymer ?
#
loop_
_entity_poly.entity_id
_entity_poly.type
_entity_poly.pdbx_seq_one_letter_code
_entity_poly.pdbx_strand_id
1 'polypeptide(L)'
;MKTLLRRLGTILLFATVAICFAPTIVPIFLDRIYYRGPEGPHFEAGRFFNPGQAAAEARSGGPMRYFGRFLSGRGRRAWPGRVPVVPTIPPRRVDGDEMLVTWIGHSTVLIQTAGLNILTDPIWSETASPFPPIGPDRVRAPGVRFEDQPRIDLVLVSHNHYDHLDLPTLKRLWARGRPAIVTSLGNDSILEAEGIEAVAGDWGDRLGIAPGCPANAECRDSPLVRIERVQHWSSRRGTDRNRALWSGFTIETEAGNIFFAGDTGYGDGSWVKEAALHGPFRLAILPVGAYAPRDVMERNHMDPDEAVAAFEGLGAGRALGVHWGTFQLTFEPIGDPPRRLAAALAARGTAPDRFVTTEPGRSFFVPRPAPAEGERAAGSGSARESPGSPSRRLRIRTGSGRSSAPRSPPRPRG
;
A
#
# COMPACT_ATOMS: atom_id res chain seq x y z
N MET A 1 30.55 50.63 11.81
CA MET A 1 31.28 49.36 11.92
C MET A 1 30.90 48.56 13.17
N LYS A 2 31.06 49.11 14.39
CA LYS A 2 30.72 48.38 15.64
C LYS A 2 29.27 47.90 15.76
N THR A 3 28.30 48.70 15.30
CA THR A 3 26.84 48.35 15.36
C THR A 3 26.50 47.22 14.36
N LEU A 4 27.11 47.22 13.17
CA LEU A 4 26.96 46.17 12.18
C LEU A 4 27.53 44.83 12.67
N LEU A 5 28.71 44.84 13.24
CA LEU A 5 29.38 43.68 13.84
C LEU A 5 28.53 43.09 15.00
N ARG A 6 27.95 43.94 15.87
CA ARG A 6 27.04 43.49 16.94
C ARG A 6 25.79 42.81 16.36
N ARG A 7 25.15 43.39 15.33
CA ARG A 7 23.97 42.81 14.69
C ARG A 7 24.29 41.46 14.03
N LEU A 8 25.42 41.37 13.31
CA LEU A 8 25.90 40.11 12.74
C LEU A 8 26.17 39.05 13.80
N GLY A 9 26.84 39.42 14.91
CA GLY A 9 27.08 38.53 16.06
C GLY A 9 25.80 38.02 16.69
N THR A 10 24.80 38.90 16.86
CA THR A 10 23.48 38.53 17.39
C THR A 10 22.76 37.56 16.45
N ILE A 11 22.74 37.83 15.13
CA ILE A 11 22.12 36.94 14.15
C ILE A 11 22.82 35.57 14.15
N LEU A 12 24.15 35.53 14.18
CA LEU A 12 24.91 34.30 14.25
C LEU A 12 24.62 33.50 15.52
N LEU A 13 24.52 34.18 16.67
CA LEU A 13 24.16 33.54 17.94
C LEU A 13 22.77 32.91 17.85
N PHE A 14 21.75 33.66 17.38
CA PHE A 14 20.40 33.12 17.23
C PHE A 14 20.34 31.97 16.24
N ALA A 15 21.06 32.06 15.13
CA ALA A 15 21.16 30.95 14.15
C ALA A 15 21.80 29.71 14.77
N THR A 16 22.91 29.88 15.53
CA THR A 16 23.57 28.78 16.23
C THR A 16 22.66 28.15 17.27
N VAL A 17 21.98 28.96 18.10
CA VAL A 17 20.99 28.49 19.08
C VAL A 17 19.85 27.72 18.38
N ALA A 18 19.28 28.28 17.30
CA ALA A 18 18.24 27.63 16.54
C ALA A 18 18.72 26.27 15.96
N ILE A 19 19.94 26.21 15.41
CA ILE A 19 20.53 24.96 14.88
C ILE A 19 20.76 23.95 16.01
N CYS A 20 21.23 24.38 17.18
CA CYS A 20 21.45 23.49 18.33
C CYS A 20 20.12 22.92 18.91
N PHE A 21 19.06 23.71 18.92
CA PHE A 21 17.77 23.27 19.41
C PHE A 21 16.87 22.62 18.35
N ALA A 22 17.17 22.79 17.06
CA ALA A 22 16.40 22.18 15.97
C ALA A 22 16.24 20.65 16.13
N PRO A 23 17.29 19.87 16.49
CA PRO A 23 17.15 18.42 16.65
C PRO A 23 16.20 18.01 17.78
N THR A 24 15.96 18.87 18.77
CA THR A 24 15.04 18.58 19.87
C THR A 24 13.63 19.15 19.65
N ILE A 25 13.53 20.31 19.03
CA ILE A 25 12.25 21.02 18.82
C ILE A 25 11.55 20.56 17.55
N VAL A 26 12.28 20.42 16.44
CA VAL A 26 11.71 20.03 15.15
C VAL A 26 10.99 18.67 15.20
N PRO A 27 11.53 17.62 15.85
CA PRO A 27 10.81 16.36 15.99
C PRO A 27 9.46 16.50 16.68
N ILE A 28 9.34 17.36 17.70
CA ILE A 28 8.06 17.57 18.41
C ILE A 28 6.95 18.04 17.46
N PHE A 29 7.29 18.83 16.43
CA PHE A 29 6.34 19.32 15.44
C PHE A 29 6.19 18.40 14.23
N LEU A 30 7.22 17.63 13.89
CA LEU A 30 7.22 16.74 12.73
C LEU A 30 6.85 15.30 13.09
N ASP A 31 7.13 14.85 14.31
CA ASP A 31 6.76 13.53 14.79
C ASP A 31 5.26 13.51 15.10
N ARG A 32 4.49 12.89 14.23
CA ARG A 32 3.05 12.73 14.36
C ARG A 32 2.73 11.38 14.96
N ILE A 33 1.88 11.37 15.97
CA ILE A 33 1.34 10.14 16.53
C ILE A 33 0.05 9.84 15.77
N TYR A 34 0.08 8.80 14.96
CA TYR A 34 -1.06 8.38 14.15
C TYR A 34 -1.88 7.30 14.85
N TYR A 35 -1.25 6.48 15.70
CA TYR A 35 -1.91 5.43 16.45
C TYR A 35 -1.63 5.55 17.94
N ARG A 36 -2.66 5.38 18.78
CA ARG A 36 -2.62 5.51 20.24
C ARG A 36 -3.20 4.28 20.96
N GLY A 37 -3.22 3.15 20.30
CA GLY A 37 -3.70 1.90 20.89
C GLY A 37 -2.69 1.30 21.89
N PRO A 38 -3.06 0.16 22.49
CA PRO A 38 -2.20 -0.54 23.45
C PRO A 38 -0.92 -1.07 22.77
N GLU A 39 0.13 -1.23 23.57
CA GLU A 39 1.33 -1.94 23.15
C GLU A 39 1.03 -3.42 22.85
N GLY A 40 1.80 -4.01 21.95
CA GLY A 40 1.57 -5.36 21.44
C GLY A 40 2.81 -5.98 20.84
N PRO A 41 2.69 -7.17 20.24
CA PRO A 41 3.83 -7.96 19.77
C PRO A 41 4.65 -7.28 18.66
N HIS A 42 4.14 -6.22 18.04
CA HIS A 42 4.80 -5.45 16.98
C HIS A 42 4.57 -3.92 17.12
N PHE A 43 4.09 -3.46 18.28
CA PHE A 43 3.92 -2.05 18.60
C PHE A 43 4.42 -1.75 20.02
N GLU A 44 5.46 -0.94 20.15
CA GLU A 44 6.08 -0.56 21.42
C GLU A 44 6.59 0.88 21.34
N ALA A 45 6.51 1.61 22.44
CA ALA A 45 6.94 3.01 22.57
C ALA A 45 6.37 3.91 21.44
N GLY A 46 5.13 3.63 21.03
CA GLY A 46 4.42 4.38 20.00
C GLY A 46 4.96 4.17 18.58
N ARG A 47 5.66 3.06 18.31
CA ARG A 47 6.18 2.70 16.98
C ARG A 47 5.94 1.25 16.66
N PHE A 48 5.59 0.99 15.41
CA PHE A 48 5.49 -0.36 14.88
C PHE A 48 6.88 -0.90 14.50
N PHE A 49 7.04 -2.21 14.53
CA PHE A 49 8.29 -2.88 14.14
C PHE A 49 8.02 -4.25 13.51
N ASN A 50 8.94 -4.70 12.65
CA ASN A 50 8.89 -6.06 12.13
C ASN A 50 9.37 -7.04 13.21
N PRO A 51 8.62 -8.11 13.53
CA PRO A 51 9.05 -9.12 14.48
C PRO A 51 10.43 -9.68 14.11
N GLY A 52 11.31 -9.80 15.09
CA GLY A 52 12.69 -10.25 14.89
C GLY A 52 13.70 -9.19 14.46
N GLN A 53 13.28 -7.96 14.14
CA GLN A 53 14.16 -6.87 13.67
C GLN A 53 14.35 -5.71 14.66
N ALA A 54 13.51 -5.58 15.68
CA ALA A 54 13.40 -4.40 16.55
C ALA A 54 14.73 -3.87 17.13
N ALA A 55 15.70 -4.74 17.45
CA ALA A 55 16.98 -4.35 18.02
C ALA A 55 18.05 -4.00 16.96
N ALA A 56 17.93 -4.46 15.73
CA ALA A 56 18.93 -4.27 14.67
C ALA A 56 18.70 -2.95 13.90
N GLU A 57 17.47 -2.53 13.74
CA GLU A 57 17.11 -1.32 12.96
C GLU A 57 17.61 -0.02 13.60
N ALA A 58 17.59 0.06 14.92
CA ALA A 58 18.10 1.23 15.65
C ALA A 58 19.61 1.45 15.49
N ARG A 59 20.35 0.42 15.05
CA ARG A 59 21.82 0.42 14.97
C ARG A 59 22.37 0.48 13.54
N SER A 60 21.55 0.28 12.53
CA SER A 60 22.05 0.27 11.15
C SER A 60 22.09 1.69 10.59
N GLY A 61 23.29 2.19 10.25
CA GLY A 61 23.49 3.45 9.54
C GLY A 61 22.97 3.45 8.09
N GLY A 62 21.93 2.65 7.80
CA GLY A 62 21.35 2.45 6.48
C GLY A 62 20.87 3.73 5.81
N PRO A 63 20.05 4.59 6.45
CA PRO A 63 19.56 5.82 5.84
C PRO A 63 20.69 6.80 5.48
N MET A 64 21.71 6.94 6.30
CA MET A 64 22.84 7.85 6.05
C MET A 64 23.73 7.33 4.91
N ARG A 65 23.97 6.01 4.85
CA ARG A 65 24.70 5.38 3.74
C ARG A 65 23.96 5.51 2.42
N TYR A 66 22.64 5.30 2.43
CA TYR A 66 21.79 5.49 1.25
C TYR A 66 21.86 6.96 0.78
N PHE A 67 21.67 7.91 1.69
CA PHE A 67 21.72 9.34 1.38
C PHE A 67 23.08 9.75 0.81
N GLY A 68 24.18 9.30 1.40
CA GLY A 68 25.54 9.54 0.87
C GLY A 68 25.74 8.97 -0.53
N ARG A 69 25.23 7.75 -0.81
CA ARG A 69 25.26 7.16 -2.15
C ARG A 69 24.35 7.90 -3.13
N PHE A 70 23.16 8.26 -2.70
CA PHE A 70 22.21 9.03 -3.49
C PHE A 70 22.80 10.37 -3.93
N LEU A 71 23.39 11.13 -3.01
CA LEU A 71 24.07 12.39 -3.31
C LEU A 71 25.28 12.22 -4.25
N SER A 72 26.05 11.15 -4.09
CA SER A 72 27.22 10.88 -4.95
C SER A 72 26.84 10.37 -6.33
N GLY A 73 25.60 9.92 -6.55
CA GLY A 73 25.13 9.30 -7.78
C GLY A 73 25.86 8.00 -8.17
N ARG A 74 26.76 7.49 -7.32
CA ARG A 74 27.57 6.31 -7.63
C ARG A 74 26.70 5.06 -7.76
N GLY A 75 26.75 4.43 -8.93
CA GLY A 75 26.00 3.22 -9.25
C GLY A 75 24.54 3.46 -9.65
N ARG A 76 24.05 4.70 -9.57
CA ARG A 76 22.70 5.05 -10.03
C ARG A 76 22.69 5.14 -11.56
N ARG A 77 21.79 4.41 -12.20
CA ARG A 77 21.53 4.52 -13.63
C ARG A 77 20.43 5.54 -13.87
N ALA A 78 20.72 6.59 -14.63
CA ALA A 78 19.71 7.59 -14.97
C ALA A 78 18.57 6.95 -15.78
N TRP A 79 17.35 7.26 -15.41
CA TRP A 79 16.16 6.91 -16.19
C TRP A 79 15.89 7.99 -17.25
N PRO A 80 15.17 7.65 -18.33
CA PRO A 80 14.66 8.67 -19.25
C PRO A 80 13.71 9.60 -18.51
N GLY A 81 13.70 10.89 -18.90
CA GLY A 81 12.79 11.86 -18.27
C GLY A 81 11.31 11.55 -18.53
N ARG A 82 11.01 10.89 -19.65
CA ARG A 82 9.65 10.46 -20.01
C ARG A 82 9.70 9.18 -20.85
N VAL A 83 8.74 8.28 -20.58
CA VAL A 83 8.48 7.09 -21.37
C VAL A 83 7.03 7.18 -21.89
N PRO A 84 6.79 7.03 -23.20
CA PRO A 84 5.44 7.06 -23.76
C PRO A 84 4.56 5.97 -23.14
N VAL A 85 3.31 6.31 -22.85
CA VAL A 85 2.26 5.39 -22.39
C VAL A 85 1.02 5.64 -23.24
N VAL A 86 0.37 4.58 -23.68
CA VAL A 86 -0.92 4.65 -24.34
C VAL A 86 -2.00 4.33 -23.30
N PRO A 87 -2.74 5.33 -22.81
CA PRO A 87 -3.79 5.10 -21.84
C PRO A 87 -4.91 4.24 -22.42
N THR A 88 -5.50 3.40 -21.56
CA THR A 88 -6.70 2.63 -21.89
C THR A 88 -7.91 3.13 -21.14
N ILE A 89 -9.09 2.80 -21.64
CA ILE A 89 -10.37 3.02 -20.94
C ILE A 89 -10.88 1.66 -20.50
N PRO A 90 -10.84 1.34 -19.21
CA PRO A 90 -11.32 0.06 -18.72
C PRO A 90 -12.86 -0.02 -18.82
N PRO A 91 -13.44 -1.23 -18.87
CA PRO A 91 -14.89 -1.40 -18.82
C PRO A 91 -15.43 -0.83 -17.50
N ARG A 92 -16.71 -0.48 -17.49
CA ARG A 92 -17.35 0.06 -16.29
C ARG A 92 -17.34 -0.94 -15.13
N ARG A 93 -17.50 -2.23 -15.42
CA ARG A 93 -17.55 -3.33 -14.47
C ARG A 93 -17.26 -4.66 -15.16
N VAL A 94 -16.79 -5.63 -14.38
CA VAL A 94 -16.62 -7.02 -14.79
C VAL A 94 -17.37 -7.87 -13.78
N ASP A 95 -18.39 -8.57 -14.24
CA ASP A 95 -19.29 -9.35 -13.40
C ASP A 95 -18.93 -10.84 -13.40
N GLY A 96 -19.56 -11.59 -12.50
CA GLY A 96 -19.39 -13.03 -12.37
C GLY A 96 -17.95 -13.43 -12.04
N ASP A 97 -17.50 -14.50 -12.67
CA ASP A 97 -16.24 -15.18 -12.34
C ASP A 97 -15.02 -14.62 -13.07
N GLU A 98 -15.21 -13.67 -13.94
CA GLU A 98 -14.10 -13.05 -14.65
C GLU A 98 -13.30 -12.14 -13.74
N MET A 99 -12.01 -12.05 -13.98
CA MET A 99 -11.11 -11.13 -13.27
C MET A 99 -10.23 -10.43 -14.29
N LEU A 100 -10.49 -9.14 -14.50
CA LEU A 100 -9.72 -8.26 -15.36
C LEU A 100 -8.79 -7.41 -14.52
N VAL A 101 -7.51 -7.41 -14.84
CA VAL A 101 -6.47 -6.66 -14.14
C VAL A 101 -5.84 -5.66 -15.08
N THR A 102 -5.83 -4.40 -14.69
CA THR A 102 -5.21 -3.29 -15.44
C THR A 102 -4.14 -2.64 -14.60
N TRP A 103 -2.87 -2.69 -15.02
CA TRP A 103 -1.82 -1.96 -14.35
C TRP A 103 -1.87 -0.48 -14.74
N ILE A 104 -2.09 0.39 -13.77
CA ILE A 104 -2.17 1.84 -14.00
C ILE A 104 -0.76 2.47 -13.94
N GLY A 105 0.10 1.93 -13.07
CA GLY A 105 1.48 2.35 -12.88
C GLY A 105 1.88 2.33 -11.42
N HIS A 106 3.16 2.18 -11.15
CA HIS A 106 3.71 2.00 -9.80
C HIS A 106 3.03 0.82 -9.08
N SER A 107 2.46 1.01 -7.90
CA SER A 107 1.66 0.00 -7.17
C SER A 107 0.15 0.16 -7.39
N THR A 108 -0.26 1.04 -8.31
CA THR A 108 -1.66 1.27 -8.64
C THR A 108 -2.14 0.26 -9.65
N VAL A 109 -3.05 -0.62 -9.22
CA VAL A 109 -3.68 -1.66 -10.05
C VAL A 109 -5.19 -1.55 -9.91
N LEU A 110 -5.90 -1.54 -11.02
CA LEU A 110 -7.35 -1.71 -11.07
C LEU A 110 -7.67 -3.19 -11.28
N ILE A 111 -8.39 -3.77 -10.34
CA ILE A 111 -8.87 -5.14 -10.38
C ILE A 111 -10.38 -5.09 -10.48
N GLN A 112 -10.94 -5.68 -11.53
CA GLN A 112 -12.38 -5.72 -11.80
C GLN A 112 -12.81 -7.18 -11.79
N THR A 113 -13.65 -7.55 -10.83
CA THR A 113 -14.07 -8.95 -10.63
C THR A 113 -15.29 -9.02 -9.71
N ALA A 114 -16.12 -10.04 -9.87
CA ALA A 114 -17.32 -10.26 -9.04
C ALA A 114 -18.21 -9.00 -8.89
N GLY A 115 -18.31 -8.20 -9.94
CA GLY A 115 -19.06 -6.96 -9.92
C GLY A 115 -18.40 -5.84 -9.08
N LEU A 116 -17.11 -5.91 -8.76
CA LEU A 116 -16.38 -4.92 -7.96
C LEU A 116 -15.25 -4.28 -8.78
N ASN A 117 -15.00 -3.00 -8.52
CA ASN A 117 -13.82 -2.27 -8.98
C ASN A 117 -12.94 -1.96 -7.76
N ILE A 118 -11.82 -2.65 -7.66
CA ILE A 118 -10.87 -2.58 -6.55
C ILE A 118 -9.61 -1.86 -7.03
N LEU A 119 -9.11 -0.89 -6.24
CA LEU A 119 -7.94 -0.10 -6.58
C LEU A 119 -6.88 -0.20 -5.48
N THR A 120 -5.65 -0.54 -5.84
CA THR A 120 -4.52 -0.63 -4.91
C THR A 120 -3.67 0.63 -4.97
N ASP A 121 -3.19 1.12 -3.84
CA ASP A 121 -2.24 2.23 -3.64
C ASP A 121 -2.34 3.33 -4.73
N PRO A 122 -3.47 4.05 -4.79
CA PRO A 122 -3.77 4.92 -5.91
C PRO A 122 -2.90 6.17 -5.92
N ILE A 123 -2.09 6.33 -6.97
CA ILE A 123 -1.28 7.52 -7.21
C ILE A 123 -1.42 8.03 -8.65
N TRP A 124 -1.89 9.27 -8.80
CA TRP A 124 -1.94 10.02 -10.06
C TRP A 124 -1.07 11.27 -10.02
N SER A 125 -0.49 11.61 -8.88
CA SER A 125 0.45 12.74 -8.74
C SER A 125 1.67 12.58 -9.64
N GLU A 126 2.16 13.70 -10.17
CA GLU A 126 3.37 13.73 -11.02
C GLU A 126 4.65 13.55 -10.21
N THR A 127 4.63 13.87 -8.91
CA THR A 127 5.80 13.77 -8.02
C THR A 127 5.40 13.04 -6.74
N ALA A 128 6.13 11.99 -6.39
CA ALA A 128 5.95 11.25 -5.13
C ALA A 128 6.74 11.95 -4.00
N SER A 129 6.18 13.04 -3.45
CA SER A 129 6.91 13.89 -2.50
C SER A 129 5.99 14.71 -1.59
N PRO A 130 6.45 15.06 -0.37
CA PRO A 130 5.79 16.04 0.48
C PRO A 130 5.85 17.48 -0.07
N PHE A 131 6.77 17.77 -0.99
CA PHE A 131 7.07 19.13 -1.48
C PHE A 131 7.14 19.19 -3.01
N PRO A 132 6.05 18.87 -3.75
CA PRO A 132 6.07 18.99 -5.20
C PRO A 132 6.44 20.43 -5.63
N PRO A 133 7.26 20.62 -6.68
CA PRO A 133 7.76 19.61 -7.61
C PRO A 133 9.11 18.96 -7.19
N ILE A 134 9.53 19.10 -5.93
CA ILE A 134 10.80 18.50 -5.45
C ILE A 134 10.54 17.05 -5.05
N GLY A 135 11.22 16.10 -5.68
CA GLY A 135 11.13 14.67 -5.37
C GLY A 135 11.26 13.78 -6.60
N PRO A 136 10.98 12.49 -6.46
CA PRO A 136 10.95 11.59 -7.60
C PRO A 136 9.78 11.93 -8.54
N ASP A 137 10.11 12.32 -9.78
CA ASP A 137 9.12 12.60 -10.80
C ASP A 137 8.66 11.33 -11.51
N ARG A 138 7.42 11.36 -11.95
CA ARG A 138 6.80 10.32 -12.75
C ARG A 138 7.39 10.33 -14.18
N VAL A 139 7.98 9.22 -14.59
CA VAL A 139 8.52 9.07 -15.96
C VAL A 139 7.54 8.39 -16.92
N ARG A 140 6.55 7.66 -16.42
CA ARG A 140 5.45 7.03 -17.18
C ARG A 140 4.12 7.59 -16.70
N ALA A 141 3.34 8.16 -17.62
CA ALA A 141 1.99 8.61 -17.31
C ALA A 141 1.11 7.44 -16.82
N PRO A 142 0.06 7.71 -16.02
CA PRO A 142 -0.88 6.66 -15.64
C PRO A 142 -1.51 5.98 -16.86
N GLY A 143 -1.55 4.66 -16.86
CA GLY A 143 -2.10 3.85 -17.95
C GLY A 143 -3.62 3.93 -18.09
N VAL A 144 -4.29 4.52 -17.10
CA VAL A 144 -5.70 4.92 -17.13
C VAL A 144 -5.74 6.36 -16.66
N ARG A 145 -6.31 7.29 -17.45
CA ARG A 145 -6.49 8.66 -16.98
C ARG A 145 -7.47 8.68 -15.83
N PHE A 146 -7.30 9.62 -14.89
CA PHE A 146 -8.17 9.68 -13.72
C PHE A 146 -9.65 9.81 -14.09
N GLU A 147 -9.96 10.52 -15.14
CA GLU A 147 -11.31 10.77 -15.65
C GLU A 147 -11.94 9.51 -16.26
N ASP A 148 -11.12 8.64 -16.84
CA ASP A 148 -11.55 7.42 -17.53
C ASP A 148 -11.76 6.22 -16.58
N GLN A 149 -11.48 6.38 -15.29
CA GLN A 149 -11.70 5.33 -14.32
C GLN A 149 -13.19 5.03 -14.15
N PRO A 150 -13.57 3.75 -14.00
CA PRO A 150 -14.90 3.40 -13.53
C PRO A 150 -15.13 3.91 -12.09
N ARG A 151 -16.36 3.84 -11.61
CA ARG A 151 -16.61 4.05 -10.18
C ARG A 151 -15.87 2.99 -9.39
N ILE A 152 -15.05 3.42 -8.44
CA ILE A 152 -14.31 2.53 -7.54
C ILE A 152 -15.18 2.18 -6.34
N ASP A 153 -15.20 0.91 -5.97
CA ASP A 153 -15.95 0.38 -4.84
C ASP A 153 -15.04 0.21 -3.60
N LEU A 154 -13.80 -0.22 -3.81
CA LEU A 154 -12.83 -0.48 -2.74
C LEU A 154 -11.46 0.08 -3.12
N VAL A 155 -10.82 0.78 -2.18
CA VAL A 155 -9.43 1.23 -2.26
C VAL A 155 -8.65 0.58 -1.13
N LEU A 156 -7.50 0.01 -1.45
CA LEU A 156 -6.53 -0.53 -0.49
C LEU A 156 -5.32 0.40 -0.45
N VAL A 157 -4.93 0.81 0.76
CA VAL A 157 -3.73 1.65 0.99
C VAL A 157 -2.80 0.90 1.92
N SER A 158 -1.66 0.44 1.38
CA SER A 158 -0.74 -0.45 2.09
C SER A 158 0.02 0.23 3.22
N HIS A 159 0.50 1.44 3.00
CA HIS A 159 1.26 2.22 3.99
C HIS A 159 1.33 3.70 3.58
N ASN A 160 2.00 4.52 4.41
CA ASN A 160 1.92 5.97 4.29
C ASN A 160 3.04 6.63 3.48
N HIS A 161 3.89 5.92 2.76
CA HIS A 161 4.83 6.56 1.85
C HIS A 161 4.10 7.37 0.76
N TYR A 162 4.77 8.40 0.23
CA TYR A 162 4.13 9.35 -0.70
C TYR A 162 3.75 8.75 -2.05
N ASP A 163 4.38 7.67 -2.44
CA ASP A 163 4.13 6.91 -3.66
C ASP A 163 3.04 5.84 -3.50
N HIS A 164 2.46 5.66 -2.31
CA HIS A 164 1.35 4.76 -2.00
C HIS A 164 0.13 5.48 -1.44
N LEU A 165 0.29 6.32 -0.41
CA LEU A 165 -0.76 7.15 0.15
C LEU A 165 -0.69 8.55 -0.48
N ASP A 166 -1.21 8.69 -1.69
CA ASP A 166 -1.28 9.95 -2.44
C ASP A 166 -2.56 10.72 -2.09
N LEU A 167 -2.46 11.63 -1.12
CA LEU A 167 -3.60 12.41 -0.64
C LEU A 167 -4.33 13.18 -1.75
N PRO A 168 -3.66 13.84 -2.73
CA PRO A 168 -4.36 14.47 -3.84
C PRO A 168 -5.25 13.51 -4.62
N THR A 169 -4.78 12.31 -4.92
CA THR A 169 -5.57 11.29 -5.61
C THR A 169 -6.72 10.78 -4.74
N LEU A 170 -6.44 10.45 -3.47
CA LEU A 170 -7.46 9.95 -2.55
C LEU A 170 -8.59 10.95 -2.29
N LYS A 171 -8.29 12.25 -2.21
CA LYS A 171 -9.29 13.31 -2.14
C LYS A 171 -10.20 13.34 -3.38
N ARG A 172 -9.63 13.20 -4.57
CA ARG A 172 -10.39 13.16 -5.83
C ARG A 172 -11.29 11.92 -5.91
N LEU A 173 -10.77 10.75 -5.51
CA LEU A 173 -11.56 9.50 -5.45
C LEU A 173 -12.71 9.63 -4.44
N TRP A 174 -12.41 10.17 -3.25
CA TRP A 174 -13.41 10.38 -2.21
C TRP A 174 -14.51 11.34 -2.64
N ALA A 175 -14.16 12.45 -3.24
CA ALA A 175 -15.12 13.43 -3.77
C ALA A 175 -15.99 12.84 -4.89
N ARG A 176 -15.43 11.93 -5.73
CA ARG A 176 -16.13 11.36 -6.89
C ARG A 176 -17.14 10.27 -6.53
N GLY A 177 -16.84 9.44 -5.53
CA GLY A 177 -17.66 8.25 -5.32
C GLY A 177 -17.66 7.68 -3.92
N ARG A 178 -16.91 8.25 -2.98
CA ARG A 178 -16.73 7.77 -1.61
C ARG A 178 -16.55 6.26 -1.55
N PRO A 179 -15.51 5.70 -2.18
CA PRO A 179 -15.23 4.28 -2.11
C PRO A 179 -14.97 3.86 -0.66
N ALA A 180 -15.20 2.61 -0.32
CA ALA A 180 -14.65 2.05 0.90
C ALA A 180 -13.12 2.10 0.84
N ILE A 181 -12.46 2.61 1.88
CA ILE A 181 -11.00 2.67 1.95
C ILE A 181 -10.54 1.82 3.12
N VAL A 182 -9.70 0.84 2.85
CA VAL A 182 -9.09 -0.05 3.86
C VAL A 182 -7.59 0.20 3.91
N THR A 183 -7.07 0.30 5.13
CA THR A 183 -5.64 0.51 5.38
C THR A 183 -5.21 -0.16 6.68
N SER A 184 -3.94 -0.06 7.04
CA SER A 184 -3.43 -0.51 8.34
C SER A 184 -3.42 0.62 9.37
N LEU A 185 -3.32 0.25 10.66
CA LEU A 185 -3.43 1.14 11.82
C LEU A 185 -2.59 2.42 11.69
N GLY A 186 -3.21 3.55 11.97
CA GLY A 186 -2.61 4.89 11.98
C GLY A 186 -2.63 5.60 10.63
N ASN A 187 -2.80 4.90 9.49
CA ASN A 187 -2.95 5.56 8.20
C ASN A 187 -4.33 6.21 8.04
N ASP A 188 -5.36 5.66 8.70
CA ASP A 188 -6.69 6.25 8.83
C ASP A 188 -6.64 7.67 9.39
N SER A 189 -5.85 7.90 10.44
CA SER A 189 -5.70 9.24 11.03
C SER A 189 -5.15 10.28 10.04
N ILE A 190 -4.32 9.84 9.08
CA ILE A 190 -3.82 10.72 8.00
C ILE A 190 -4.95 11.07 7.04
N LEU A 191 -5.81 10.11 6.71
CA LEU A 191 -6.94 10.27 5.81
C LEU A 191 -8.05 11.11 6.46
N GLU A 192 -8.38 10.82 7.72
CA GLU A 192 -9.38 11.56 8.51
C GLU A 192 -9.03 13.04 8.65
N ALA A 193 -7.74 13.38 8.82
CA ALA A 193 -7.27 14.76 8.85
C ALA A 193 -7.56 15.53 7.55
N GLU A 194 -7.83 14.80 6.45
CA GLU A 194 -8.19 15.35 5.13
C GLU A 194 -9.68 15.16 4.79
N GLY A 195 -10.48 14.74 5.77
CA GLY A 195 -11.92 14.52 5.61
C GLY A 195 -12.27 13.25 4.82
N ILE A 196 -11.38 12.29 4.77
CA ILE A 196 -11.55 11.02 4.09
C ILE A 196 -11.77 9.92 5.15
N GLU A 197 -12.91 9.25 5.10
CA GLU A 197 -13.19 8.13 5.98
C GLU A 197 -12.46 6.87 5.51
N ALA A 198 -11.80 6.17 6.41
CA ALA A 198 -11.12 4.91 6.14
C ALA A 198 -11.27 3.93 7.31
N VAL A 199 -11.24 2.65 7.00
CA VAL A 199 -11.21 1.58 8.00
C VAL A 199 -9.79 1.07 8.13
N ALA A 200 -9.27 1.12 9.34
CA ALA A 200 -7.94 0.59 9.64
C ALA A 200 -8.03 -0.71 10.44
N GLY A 201 -7.09 -1.62 10.17
CA GLY A 201 -6.94 -2.87 10.92
C GLY A 201 -5.49 -3.17 11.25
N ASP A 202 -5.31 -4.08 12.20
CA ASP A 202 -4.03 -4.66 12.55
C ASP A 202 -3.73 -5.91 11.71
N TRP A 203 -2.47 -6.36 11.71
CA TRP A 203 -2.12 -7.64 11.08
C TRP A 203 -2.97 -8.78 11.64
N GLY A 204 -3.58 -9.53 10.74
CA GLY A 204 -4.50 -10.64 11.04
C GLY A 204 -5.96 -10.23 11.12
N ASP A 205 -6.30 -8.94 11.22
CA ASP A 205 -7.69 -8.49 11.20
C ASP A 205 -8.37 -8.85 9.88
N ARG A 206 -9.65 -9.22 9.96
CA ARG A 206 -10.51 -9.56 8.82
C ARG A 206 -11.72 -8.65 8.83
N LEU A 207 -11.85 -7.83 7.81
CA LEU A 207 -12.83 -6.78 7.71
C LEU A 207 -13.86 -7.11 6.62
N GLY A 208 -15.14 -7.12 6.97
CA GLY A 208 -16.23 -7.19 6.00
C GLY A 208 -16.48 -5.81 5.40
N ILE A 209 -16.42 -5.70 4.09
CA ILE A 209 -16.61 -4.46 3.35
C ILE A 209 -17.89 -4.60 2.53
N ALA A 210 -18.86 -3.71 2.75
CA ALA A 210 -20.12 -3.68 2.01
C ALA A 210 -20.23 -2.37 1.18
N PRO A 211 -19.55 -2.28 0.03
CA PRO A 211 -19.56 -1.07 -0.79
C PRO A 211 -20.99 -0.74 -1.27
N GLY A 212 -21.41 0.50 -1.01
CA GLY A 212 -22.71 1.00 -1.51
C GLY A 212 -23.95 0.38 -0.86
N CYS A 213 -23.79 -0.39 0.23
CA CYS A 213 -24.91 -0.94 0.98
C CYS A 213 -25.67 0.15 1.75
N PRO A 214 -27.00 0.30 1.58
CA PRO A 214 -27.81 1.17 2.42
C PRO A 214 -27.78 0.71 3.88
N ALA A 215 -27.79 1.66 4.81
CA ALA A 215 -27.71 1.38 6.26
C ALA A 215 -28.82 0.47 6.81
N ASN A 216 -29.91 0.27 6.06
CA ASN A 216 -31.09 -0.52 6.40
C ASN A 216 -31.25 -1.82 5.58
N ALA A 217 -30.27 -2.17 4.74
CA ALA A 217 -30.31 -3.40 3.97
C ALA A 217 -29.44 -4.49 4.60
N GLU A 218 -29.89 -5.74 4.52
CA GLU A 218 -29.09 -6.91 4.82
C GLU A 218 -28.10 -7.15 3.67
N CYS A 219 -27.01 -6.39 3.65
CA CYS A 219 -25.96 -6.63 2.70
C CYS A 219 -25.02 -7.70 3.26
N ARG A 220 -24.66 -8.67 2.44
CA ARG A 220 -23.56 -9.57 2.75
C ARG A 220 -22.27 -8.77 2.80
N ASP A 221 -21.47 -8.98 3.85
CA ASP A 221 -20.14 -8.38 3.99
C ASP A 221 -19.21 -9.03 2.95
N SER A 222 -19.20 -8.51 1.72
CA SER A 222 -18.38 -8.98 0.62
C SER A 222 -17.89 -7.76 -0.21
N PRO A 223 -16.61 -7.69 -0.55
CA PRO A 223 -15.54 -8.64 -0.23
C PRO A 223 -15.12 -8.59 1.24
N LEU A 224 -14.45 -9.65 1.69
CA LEU A 224 -13.72 -9.66 2.95
C LEU A 224 -12.28 -9.26 2.67
N VAL A 225 -11.75 -8.34 3.47
CA VAL A 225 -10.36 -7.87 3.38
C VAL A 225 -9.64 -8.25 4.66
N ARG A 226 -8.58 -9.04 4.52
CA ARG A 226 -7.67 -9.36 5.61
C ARG A 226 -6.43 -8.49 5.52
N ILE A 227 -6.02 -7.94 6.65
CA ILE A 227 -4.78 -7.18 6.79
C ILE A 227 -3.63 -8.18 6.99
N GLU A 228 -2.70 -8.23 6.07
CA GLU A 228 -1.62 -9.20 6.07
C GLU A 228 -0.32 -8.59 6.56
N ARG A 229 0.43 -9.37 7.36
CA ARG A 229 1.79 -9.01 7.73
C ARG A 229 2.70 -9.04 6.50
N VAL A 230 3.50 -8.00 6.35
CA VAL A 230 4.60 -7.91 5.38
C VAL A 230 5.79 -7.21 6.03
N GLN A 231 6.94 -7.20 5.38
CA GLN A 231 8.18 -6.67 5.93
C GLN A 231 8.53 -5.33 5.30
N HIS A 232 8.11 -4.23 5.93
CA HIS A 232 8.41 -2.89 5.43
C HIS A 232 8.59 -1.88 6.57
N TRP A 233 8.33 -0.62 6.32
CA TRP A 233 8.37 0.50 7.27
C TRP A 233 7.45 1.63 6.80
N SER A 234 7.24 2.62 7.65
CA SER A 234 6.39 3.77 7.32
C SER A 234 7.05 5.09 7.72
N SER A 235 6.83 6.16 7.00
CA SER A 235 7.15 7.54 7.34
C SER A 235 6.60 8.52 6.32
N ARG A 236 6.20 9.72 6.77
CA ARG A 236 5.82 10.85 5.90
C ARG A 236 6.58 12.14 6.20
N ARG A 237 7.01 12.34 7.44
CA ARG A 237 7.57 13.63 7.91
C ARG A 237 9.03 13.52 8.37
N GLY A 238 9.68 12.39 8.09
CA GLY A 238 11.08 12.14 8.40
C GLY A 238 11.34 11.76 9.86
N THR A 239 10.63 12.31 10.83
CA THR A 239 10.76 11.99 12.26
C THR A 239 9.68 11.02 12.76
N ASP A 240 8.64 10.80 11.97
CA ASP A 240 7.47 9.95 12.25
C ASP A 240 7.65 8.49 11.79
N ARG A 241 8.90 8.03 11.66
CA ARG A 241 9.20 6.66 11.23
C ARG A 241 8.44 5.65 12.09
N ASN A 242 7.73 4.73 11.42
CA ASN A 242 6.98 3.64 12.03
C ASN A 242 5.87 4.08 13.02
N ARG A 243 5.35 5.30 12.88
CA ARG A 243 4.21 5.77 13.66
C ARG A 243 2.86 5.27 13.12
N ALA A 244 2.82 4.75 11.91
CA ALA A 244 1.72 4.02 11.33
C ALA A 244 2.19 2.63 10.90
N LEU A 245 1.28 1.67 10.84
CA LEU A 245 1.55 0.31 10.39
C LEU A 245 1.63 0.26 8.85
N TRP A 246 2.25 -0.77 8.32
CA TRP A 246 2.27 -1.17 6.90
C TRP A 246 1.68 -2.56 6.76
N SER A 247 1.11 -2.89 5.62
CA SER A 247 0.46 -4.19 5.41
C SER A 247 0.37 -4.58 3.94
N GLY A 248 0.28 -5.87 3.69
CA GLY A 248 -0.38 -6.43 2.53
C GLY A 248 -1.87 -6.67 2.80
N PHE A 249 -2.56 -7.21 1.82
CA PHE A 249 -3.99 -7.52 1.91
C PHE A 249 -4.32 -8.83 1.19
N THR A 250 -5.17 -9.63 1.82
CA THR A 250 -5.92 -10.68 1.13
C THR A 250 -7.34 -10.17 0.90
N ILE A 251 -7.80 -10.19 -0.34
CA ILE A 251 -9.17 -9.85 -0.71
C ILE A 251 -9.88 -11.14 -1.10
N GLU A 252 -10.86 -11.52 -0.30
CA GLU A 252 -11.67 -12.72 -0.52
C GLU A 252 -12.89 -12.33 -1.37
N THR A 253 -13.00 -12.88 -2.57
CA THR A 253 -14.11 -12.66 -3.49
C THR A 253 -14.69 -13.99 -3.97
N GLU A 254 -15.94 -13.99 -4.44
CA GLU A 254 -16.55 -15.17 -5.04
C GLU A 254 -15.79 -15.65 -6.31
N ALA A 255 -15.11 -14.75 -6.98
CA ALA A 255 -14.30 -15.06 -8.16
C ALA A 255 -12.90 -15.59 -7.82
N GLY A 256 -12.54 -15.71 -6.54
CA GLY A 256 -11.24 -16.19 -6.03
C GLY A 256 -10.45 -15.13 -5.28
N ASN A 257 -9.55 -15.59 -4.43
CA ASN A 257 -8.77 -14.71 -3.55
C ASN A 257 -7.66 -13.98 -4.30
N ILE A 258 -7.41 -12.75 -3.86
CA ILE A 258 -6.38 -11.87 -4.41
C ILE A 258 -5.44 -11.49 -3.27
N PHE A 259 -4.13 -11.59 -3.49
CA PHE A 259 -3.12 -11.10 -2.58
C PHE A 259 -2.48 -9.84 -3.14
N PHE A 260 -2.43 -8.77 -2.37
CA PHE A 260 -1.69 -7.55 -2.66
C PHE A 260 -0.65 -7.31 -1.58
N ALA A 261 0.63 -7.35 -1.93
CA ALA A 261 1.71 -7.25 -0.95
C ALA A 261 1.96 -5.81 -0.45
N GLY A 262 1.57 -4.77 -1.22
CA GLY A 262 2.16 -3.44 -1.03
C GLY A 262 3.67 -3.47 -1.26
N ASP A 263 4.42 -2.75 -0.45
CA ASP A 263 5.88 -2.84 -0.41
C ASP A 263 6.35 -3.81 0.66
N THR A 264 7.32 -4.64 0.32
CA THR A 264 7.88 -5.62 1.25
C THR A 264 9.27 -6.09 0.84
N GLY A 265 10.15 -6.30 1.82
CA GLY A 265 11.29 -7.20 1.71
C GLY A 265 10.86 -8.65 1.82
N TYR A 266 11.68 -9.57 1.36
CA TYR A 266 11.43 -11.01 1.51
C TYR A 266 11.67 -11.47 2.97
N GLY A 267 12.75 -10.96 3.57
CA GLY A 267 13.18 -11.33 4.92
C GLY A 267 13.50 -12.82 5.04
N ASP A 268 12.92 -13.46 6.05
CA ASP A 268 13.01 -14.90 6.26
C ASP A 268 11.88 -15.70 5.56
N GLY A 269 11.01 -15.01 4.81
CA GLY A 269 9.87 -15.60 4.11
C GLY A 269 8.73 -16.04 5.03
N SER A 270 8.76 -15.70 6.32
CA SER A 270 7.70 -16.09 7.28
C SER A 270 6.34 -15.48 6.92
N TRP A 271 6.32 -14.24 6.49
CA TRP A 271 5.09 -13.56 6.05
C TRP A 271 4.45 -14.26 4.83
N VAL A 272 5.26 -14.81 3.93
CA VAL A 272 4.76 -15.57 2.77
C VAL A 272 4.03 -16.82 3.23
N LYS A 273 4.60 -17.55 4.20
CA LYS A 273 4.00 -18.77 4.75
C LYS A 273 2.70 -18.46 5.50
N GLU A 274 2.66 -17.35 6.23
CA GLU A 274 1.46 -16.88 6.94
C GLU A 274 0.35 -16.52 5.94
N ALA A 275 0.66 -15.70 4.93
CA ALA A 275 -0.31 -15.31 3.92
C ALA A 275 -0.81 -16.52 3.10
N ALA A 276 0.04 -17.51 2.81
CA ALA A 276 -0.33 -18.72 2.08
C ALA A 276 -1.46 -19.52 2.77
N LEU A 277 -1.63 -19.38 4.08
CA LEU A 277 -2.74 -20.02 4.82
C LEU A 277 -4.12 -19.45 4.43
N HIS A 278 -4.16 -18.28 3.81
CA HIS A 278 -5.37 -17.59 3.35
C HIS A 278 -5.63 -17.79 1.84
N GLY A 279 -4.82 -18.64 1.20
CA GLY A 279 -5.02 -19.07 -0.20
C GLY A 279 -6.17 -20.09 -0.34
N PRO A 280 -6.34 -20.66 -1.53
CA PRO A 280 -5.51 -20.45 -2.71
C PRO A 280 -5.74 -19.05 -3.32
N PHE A 281 -4.67 -18.43 -3.81
CA PHE A 281 -4.74 -17.14 -4.49
C PHE A 281 -4.89 -17.32 -6.00
N ARG A 282 -5.91 -16.69 -6.56
CA ARG A 282 -6.06 -16.59 -8.02
C ARG A 282 -5.04 -15.62 -8.61
N LEU A 283 -4.80 -14.49 -7.90
CA LEU A 283 -3.88 -13.43 -8.28
C LEU A 283 -3.03 -13.00 -7.09
N ALA A 284 -1.72 -12.83 -7.31
CA ALA A 284 -0.83 -12.08 -6.41
C ALA A 284 -0.31 -10.82 -7.10
N ILE A 285 -0.27 -9.68 -6.38
CA ILE A 285 0.32 -8.44 -6.85
C ILE A 285 1.55 -8.19 -5.98
N LEU A 286 2.75 -8.29 -6.57
CA LEU A 286 4.02 -8.33 -5.86
C LEU A 286 4.96 -7.23 -6.35
N PRO A 287 5.66 -6.51 -5.47
CA PRO A 287 6.69 -5.55 -5.87
C PRO A 287 7.91 -6.27 -6.46
N VAL A 288 8.43 -5.72 -7.56
CA VAL A 288 9.62 -6.25 -8.26
C VAL A 288 10.67 -5.17 -8.52
N GLY A 289 10.48 -3.96 -8.00
CA GLY A 289 11.36 -2.81 -8.14
C GLY A 289 11.82 -2.23 -6.82
N ALA A 290 12.57 -1.13 -6.88
CA ALA A 290 13.14 -0.42 -5.74
C ALA A 290 14.13 -1.27 -4.91
N TYR A 291 14.84 -2.22 -5.51
CA TYR A 291 15.68 -3.17 -4.80
C TYR A 291 17.19 -2.81 -4.76
N ALA A 292 17.66 -1.83 -5.53
CA ALA A 292 19.09 -1.50 -5.58
C ALA A 292 19.42 -0.18 -4.84
N PRO A 293 20.54 -0.11 -4.11
CA PRO A 293 21.53 -1.18 -3.90
C PRO A 293 21.04 -2.19 -2.83
N ARG A 294 21.32 -3.47 -3.05
CA ARG A 294 20.81 -4.56 -2.19
C ARG A 294 21.22 -4.44 -0.72
N ASP A 295 22.46 -4.06 -0.44
CA ASP A 295 22.98 -3.88 0.93
C ASP A 295 22.21 -2.83 1.78
N VAL A 296 21.31 -2.07 1.15
CA VAL A 296 20.44 -1.11 1.80
C VAL A 296 18.95 -1.49 1.68
N MET A 297 18.56 -1.97 0.48
CA MET A 297 17.15 -2.12 0.10
C MET A 297 16.57 -3.50 0.44
N GLU A 298 17.39 -4.55 0.58
CA GLU A 298 16.92 -5.94 0.77
C GLU A 298 15.94 -6.14 1.93
N ARG A 299 16.09 -5.33 2.98
CA ARG A 299 15.22 -5.42 4.16
C ARG A 299 13.79 -4.95 3.91
N ASN A 300 13.61 -4.08 2.92
CA ASN A 300 12.36 -3.37 2.69
C ASN A 300 11.75 -3.64 1.32
N HIS A 301 12.54 -4.12 0.36
CA HIS A 301 12.10 -4.37 -1.01
C HIS A 301 12.69 -5.67 -1.54
N MET A 302 11.83 -6.53 -2.03
CA MET A 302 12.23 -7.73 -2.76
C MET A 302 12.91 -7.38 -4.07
N ASP A 303 13.91 -8.16 -4.45
CA ASP A 303 14.34 -8.20 -5.84
C ASP A 303 13.49 -9.21 -6.64
N PRO A 304 13.59 -9.23 -7.98
CA PRO A 304 12.78 -10.14 -8.78
C PRO A 304 12.95 -11.63 -8.48
N ASP A 305 14.12 -12.05 -8.00
CA ASP A 305 14.36 -13.47 -7.61
C ASP A 305 13.58 -13.82 -6.34
N GLU A 306 13.58 -12.91 -5.36
CA GLU A 306 12.81 -13.04 -4.12
C GLU A 306 11.30 -12.91 -4.39
N ALA A 307 10.89 -12.06 -5.34
CA ALA A 307 9.49 -11.96 -5.72
C ALA A 307 8.95 -13.25 -6.35
N VAL A 308 9.76 -13.96 -7.16
CA VAL A 308 9.41 -15.30 -7.66
C VAL A 308 9.31 -16.31 -6.52
N ALA A 309 10.24 -16.26 -5.55
CA ALA A 309 10.15 -17.13 -4.37
C ALA A 309 8.88 -16.87 -3.54
N ALA A 310 8.49 -15.59 -3.39
CA ALA A 310 7.24 -15.22 -2.74
C ALA A 310 6.02 -15.71 -3.52
N PHE A 311 6.00 -15.54 -4.83
CA PHE A 311 4.94 -16.05 -5.71
C PHE A 311 4.72 -17.56 -5.57
N GLU A 312 5.82 -18.32 -5.60
CA GLU A 312 5.77 -19.79 -5.42
C GLU A 312 5.31 -20.16 -4.02
N GLY A 313 5.85 -19.48 -2.99
CA GLY A 313 5.49 -19.72 -1.60
C GLY A 313 4.02 -19.41 -1.28
N LEU A 314 3.43 -18.40 -1.92
CA LEU A 314 2.01 -18.08 -1.82
C LEU A 314 1.11 -19.10 -2.53
N GLY A 315 1.65 -19.93 -3.42
CA GLY A 315 0.87 -20.84 -4.24
C GLY A 315 -0.11 -20.15 -5.20
N ALA A 316 0.20 -18.92 -5.61
CA ALA A 316 -0.72 -18.14 -6.45
C ALA A 316 -0.82 -18.71 -7.87
N GLY A 317 -2.01 -18.65 -8.45
CA GLY A 317 -2.26 -19.08 -9.83
C GLY A 317 -1.55 -18.19 -10.85
N ARG A 318 -1.58 -16.88 -10.63
CA ARG A 318 -0.91 -15.85 -11.45
C ARG A 318 -0.39 -14.71 -10.58
N ALA A 319 0.64 -14.01 -11.05
CA ALA A 319 1.12 -12.78 -10.41
C ALA A 319 1.31 -11.62 -11.39
N LEU A 320 1.17 -10.40 -10.86
CA LEU A 320 1.54 -9.14 -11.53
C LEU A 320 2.67 -8.48 -10.76
N GLY A 321 3.78 -8.18 -11.45
CA GLY A 321 4.90 -7.41 -10.92
C GLY A 321 4.64 -5.91 -10.99
N VAL A 322 4.69 -5.25 -9.84
CA VAL A 322 4.45 -3.81 -9.66
C VAL A 322 5.65 -3.10 -9.05
N HIS A 323 5.50 -1.81 -8.72
CA HIS A 323 6.50 -0.98 -8.06
C HIS A 323 7.78 -0.79 -8.89
N TRP A 324 7.66 -0.69 -10.21
CA TRP A 324 8.78 -0.47 -11.13
C TRP A 324 8.42 0.53 -12.23
N GLY A 325 9.44 1.12 -12.84
CA GLY A 325 9.31 1.86 -14.10
C GLY A 325 8.49 3.15 -14.07
N THR A 326 7.98 3.60 -12.91
CA THR A 326 7.13 4.79 -12.79
C THR A 326 7.88 5.96 -12.14
N PHE A 327 8.42 5.77 -10.96
CA PHE A 327 9.24 6.73 -10.22
C PHE A 327 10.63 6.15 -10.01
N GLN A 328 11.69 6.96 -10.24
CA GLN A 328 13.05 6.53 -9.93
C GLN A 328 13.34 6.70 -8.44
N LEU A 329 12.99 5.73 -7.63
CA LEU A 329 13.19 5.72 -6.18
C LEU A 329 14.59 5.22 -5.80
N THR A 330 15.17 4.36 -6.61
CA THR A 330 16.39 3.60 -6.34
C THR A 330 17.36 3.59 -7.53
N PHE A 331 18.32 2.66 -7.57
CA PHE A 331 19.50 2.76 -8.44
C PHE A 331 19.45 1.86 -9.67
N GLU A 332 18.57 0.87 -9.72
CA GLU A 332 18.43 -0.03 -10.86
C GLU A 332 17.97 0.71 -12.13
N PRO A 333 18.39 0.23 -13.32
CA PRO A 333 17.88 0.70 -14.61
C PRO A 333 16.35 0.46 -14.71
N ILE A 334 15.64 1.34 -15.42
CA ILE A 334 14.17 1.28 -15.56
C ILE A 334 13.66 -0.06 -16.12
N GLY A 335 14.40 -0.72 -17.00
CA GLY A 335 14.03 -2.02 -17.61
C GLY A 335 14.66 -3.24 -16.91
N ASP A 336 15.34 -3.05 -15.79
CA ASP A 336 16.02 -4.17 -15.10
C ASP A 336 15.02 -5.10 -14.39
N PRO A 337 13.98 -4.61 -13.71
CA PRO A 337 13.03 -5.47 -13.02
C PRO A 337 12.36 -6.50 -13.93
N PRO A 338 11.74 -6.16 -15.09
CA PRO A 338 11.15 -7.17 -15.96
C PRO A 338 12.18 -8.14 -16.56
N ARG A 339 13.39 -7.67 -16.88
CA ARG A 339 14.45 -8.53 -17.41
C ARG A 339 14.91 -9.57 -16.36
N ARG A 340 15.13 -9.13 -15.11
CA ARG A 340 15.50 -10.05 -14.01
C ARG A 340 14.37 -10.99 -13.64
N LEU A 341 13.11 -10.52 -13.64
CA LEU A 341 11.96 -11.38 -13.40
C LEU A 341 11.89 -12.51 -14.43
N ALA A 342 12.05 -12.21 -15.72
CA ALA A 342 12.07 -13.22 -16.77
C ALA A 342 13.20 -14.24 -16.57
N ALA A 343 14.38 -13.77 -16.17
CA ALA A 343 15.51 -14.66 -15.87
C ALA A 343 15.26 -15.55 -14.63
N ALA A 344 14.69 -14.99 -13.57
CA ALA A 344 14.35 -15.73 -12.35
C ALA A 344 13.30 -16.83 -12.60
N LEU A 345 12.25 -16.51 -13.39
CA LEU A 345 11.24 -17.49 -13.80
C LEU A 345 11.86 -18.63 -14.62
N ALA A 346 12.70 -18.28 -15.60
CA ALA A 346 13.37 -19.28 -16.42
C ALA A 346 14.29 -20.20 -15.58
N ALA A 347 15.04 -19.64 -14.62
CA ALA A 347 15.92 -20.40 -13.73
C ALA A 347 15.15 -21.39 -12.84
N ARG A 348 13.88 -21.11 -12.54
CA ARG A 348 13.00 -21.97 -11.73
C ARG A 348 12.08 -22.86 -12.55
N GLY A 349 12.14 -22.80 -13.88
CA GLY A 349 11.24 -23.54 -14.77
C GLY A 349 9.77 -23.09 -14.68
N THR A 350 9.52 -21.90 -14.13
CA THR A 350 8.17 -21.35 -14.03
C THR A 350 7.78 -20.70 -15.35
N ALA A 351 6.58 -21.02 -15.85
CA ALA A 351 6.09 -20.50 -17.11
C ALA A 351 5.98 -18.94 -17.07
N PRO A 352 6.48 -18.24 -18.10
CA PRO A 352 6.62 -16.78 -18.08
C PRO A 352 5.29 -16.03 -17.98
N ASP A 353 4.19 -16.67 -18.39
CA ASP A 353 2.84 -16.10 -18.30
C ASP A 353 2.24 -16.19 -16.90
N ARG A 354 2.82 -16.98 -16.00
CA ARG A 354 2.33 -17.10 -14.62
C ARG A 354 2.68 -15.92 -13.74
N PHE A 355 3.81 -15.25 -13.96
CA PHE A 355 4.17 -14.03 -13.27
C PHE A 355 4.63 -13.01 -14.31
N VAL A 356 3.81 -12.01 -14.53
CA VAL A 356 3.99 -11.04 -15.62
C VAL A 356 4.35 -9.65 -15.07
N THR A 357 5.18 -8.94 -15.81
CA THR A 357 5.23 -7.48 -15.83
C THR A 357 4.60 -7.01 -17.12
N THR A 358 3.94 -5.87 -17.10
CA THR A 358 3.25 -5.32 -18.27
C THR A 358 3.48 -3.81 -18.37
N GLU A 359 3.08 -3.21 -19.48
CA GLU A 359 3.11 -1.74 -19.61
C GLU A 359 1.88 -1.12 -18.96
N PRO A 360 1.98 0.12 -18.41
CA PRO A 360 0.83 0.85 -17.89
C PRO A 360 -0.29 0.95 -18.95
N GLY A 361 -1.53 0.69 -18.53
CA GLY A 361 -2.70 0.66 -19.41
C GLY A 361 -2.99 -0.71 -20.05
N ARG A 362 -2.08 -1.65 -19.97
CA ARG A 362 -2.34 -3.02 -20.42
C ARG A 362 -3.22 -3.73 -19.41
N SER A 363 -4.26 -4.37 -19.93
CA SER A 363 -5.17 -5.22 -19.18
C SER A 363 -5.03 -6.67 -19.59
N PHE A 364 -5.27 -7.59 -18.66
CA PHE A 364 -5.32 -9.03 -18.94
C PHE A 364 -6.34 -9.71 -18.03
N PHE A 365 -6.94 -10.79 -18.53
CA PHE A 365 -7.78 -11.67 -17.73
C PHE A 365 -6.93 -12.68 -16.94
N VAL A 366 -7.27 -12.86 -15.67
CA VAL A 366 -6.66 -13.88 -14.81
C VAL A 366 -7.49 -15.16 -14.94
N PRO A 367 -6.91 -16.28 -15.40
CA PRO A 367 -7.63 -17.55 -15.49
C PRO A 367 -8.05 -18.03 -14.10
N ARG A 368 -9.13 -18.79 -14.01
CA ARG A 368 -9.43 -19.54 -12.78
C ARG A 368 -8.36 -20.60 -12.56
N PRO A 369 -7.95 -20.84 -11.31
CA PRO A 369 -7.19 -22.04 -11.00
C PRO A 369 -8.00 -23.28 -11.44
N ALA A 370 -7.33 -24.25 -12.05
CA ALA A 370 -7.99 -25.53 -12.30
C ALA A 370 -8.46 -26.10 -10.95
N PRO A 371 -9.67 -26.68 -10.83
CA PRO A 371 -10.09 -27.35 -9.62
C PRO A 371 -9.05 -28.37 -9.21
N ALA A 372 -8.66 -28.39 -7.92
CA ALA A 372 -7.78 -29.41 -7.40
C ALA A 372 -8.38 -30.81 -7.76
N GLU A 373 -7.54 -31.75 -8.18
CA GLU A 373 -7.99 -33.06 -8.67
C GLU A 373 -8.91 -33.83 -7.68
N GLY A 374 -8.93 -33.42 -6.39
CA GLY A 374 -9.82 -33.98 -5.37
C GLY A 374 -11.25 -33.40 -5.34
N GLU A 375 -11.50 -32.21 -5.90
CA GLU A 375 -12.86 -31.59 -5.87
C GLU A 375 -13.80 -32.14 -6.97
N ARG A 376 -13.27 -32.77 -7.99
CA ARG A 376 -14.07 -33.44 -9.05
C ARG A 376 -14.88 -34.62 -8.53
N ALA A 377 -14.52 -35.17 -7.34
CA ALA A 377 -15.19 -36.31 -6.73
C ALA A 377 -16.23 -35.95 -5.66
N ALA A 378 -16.29 -34.70 -5.19
CA ALA A 378 -17.14 -34.26 -4.06
C ALA A 378 -18.38 -33.45 -4.49
N GLY A 379 -18.69 -33.36 -5.78
CA GLY A 379 -19.82 -32.62 -6.35
C GLY A 379 -21.23 -33.16 -5.99
N SER A 380 -21.39 -34.01 -4.99
CA SER A 380 -22.68 -34.46 -4.47
C SER A 380 -22.62 -34.80 -2.97
N GLY A 381 -22.50 -33.84 -2.07
CA GLY A 381 -22.51 -34.12 -0.63
C GLY A 381 -22.34 -32.88 0.22
N SER A 382 -23.46 -32.40 0.74
CA SER A 382 -23.70 -31.58 1.93
C SER A 382 -22.57 -30.72 2.52
N ALA A 383 -22.82 -29.43 2.57
CA ALA A 383 -22.11 -28.44 3.37
C ALA A 383 -21.93 -28.88 4.84
N ARG A 384 -20.69 -28.94 5.31
CA ARG A 384 -20.37 -28.93 6.73
C ARG A 384 -19.77 -27.59 7.10
N GLU A 385 -20.48 -26.87 7.96
CA GLU A 385 -20.00 -25.64 8.59
C GLU A 385 -18.79 -25.93 9.48
N SER A 386 -17.70 -25.19 9.29
CA SER A 386 -16.59 -25.14 10.25
C SER A 386 -16.81 -23.98 11.23
N PRO A 387 -16.49 -24.13 12.53
CA PRO A 387 -16.70 -23.07 13.51
C PRO A 387 -15.68 -21.93 13.30
N GLY A 388 -16.20 -20.76 12.93
CA GLY A 388 -15.41 -19.57 12.66
C GLY A 388 -14.93 -18.88 13.92
N SER A 389 -13.71 -18.35 13.85
CA SER A 389 -13.15 -17.32 14.74
C SER A 389 -14.02 -16.05 14.68
N PRO A 390 -14.18 -15.30 15.78
CA PRO A 390 -15.07 -14.15 15.81
C PRO A 390 -14.53 -13.01 14.93
N SER A 391 -15.24 -12.70 13.86
CA SER A 391 -14.98 -11.53 13.03
C SER A 391 -15.40 -10.26 13.76
N ARG A 392 -14.49 -9.29 13.89
CA ARG A 392 -14.83 -7.94 14.37
C ARG A 392 -15.61 -7.23 13.27
N ARG A 393 -16.93 -7.17 13.43
CA ARG A 393 -17.82 -6.49 12.48
C ARG A 393 -17.75 -4.97 12.69
N LEU A 394 -17.06 -4.26 11.81
CA LEU A 394 -17.12 -2.82 11.75
C LEU A 394 -17.98 -2.41 10.56
N ARG A 395 -19.15 -1.84 10.82
CA ARG A 395 -20.04 -1.32 9.77
C ARG A 395 -19.67 0.11 9.44
N ILE A 396 -19.30 0.38 8.19
CA ILE A 396 -19.17 1.74 7.69
C ILE A 396 -20.57 2.29 7.42
N ARG A 397 -20.99 3.28 8.20
CA ARG A 397 -22.18 4.08 7.93
C ARG A 397 -21.81 5.21 6.99
N THR A 398 -22.18 5.13 5.73
CA THR A 398 -22.25 6.32 4.88
C THR A 398 -23.61 6.97 5.12
N GLY A 399 -23.73 7.82 6.12
CA GLY A 399 -24.96 8.51 6.48
C GLY A 399 -24.89 9.98 6.17
N SER A 400 -25.79 10.46 5.30
CA SER A 400 -26.15 11.87 5.23
C SER A 400 -26.98 12.22 6.47
N GLY A 401 -26.36 12.55 7.60
CA GLY A 401 -27.02 12.95 8.83
C GLY A 401 -27.30 14.44 8.82
N ARG A 402 -28.57 14.80 8.77
CA ARG A 402 -29.03 16.17 9.08
C ARG A 402 -28.70 16.46 10.55
N SER A 403 -28.00 17.57 10.78
CA SER A 403 -27.78 18.20 12.07
C SER A 403 -29.12 18.47 12.76
N SER A 404 -29.37 17.82 13.90
CA SER A 404 -30.36 18.25 14.91
C SER A 404 -29.60 18.75 16.13
N ALA A 405 -29.73 20.05 16.38
CA ALA A 405 -29.16 20.73 17.54
C ALA A 405 -29.63 20.10 18.89
N PRO A 406 -28.78 20.12 19.93
CA PRO A 406 -29.16 19.59 21.24
C PRO A 406 -30.16 20.51 21.93
N ARG A 407 -31.27 19.94 22.42
CA ARG A 407 -32.22 20.61 23.32
C ARG A 407 -31.59 20.78 24.70
N SER A 408 -31.66 22.03 25.20
CA SER A 408 -31.27 22.41 26.56
C SER A 408 -32.13 21.68 27.63
N PRO A 409 -31.56 21.33 28.81
CA PRO A 409 -32.32 20.75 29.89
C PRO A 409 -33.19 21.78 30.61
N PRO A 410 -34.33 21.40 31.23
CA PRO A 410 -35.22 22.29 31.94
C PRO A 410 -34.59 22.78 33.28
N ARG A 411 -34.82 24.07 33.59
CA ARG A 411 -34.47 24.66 34.90
C ARG A 411 -35.34 24.12 36.04
N PRO A 412 -34.81 23.93 37.25
CA PRO A 412 -35.59 23.58 38.39
C PRO A 412 -36.43 24.80 38.86
N ARG A 413 -37.66 24.53 39.23
CA ARG A 413 -38.50 25.50 39.96
C ARG A 413 -38.17 25.43 41.47
N GLY A 414 -37.98 26.53 42.05
CA GLY A 414 -37.86 26.80 43.43
C GLY A 414 -37.74 28.30 43.63
#